data_abe702baf49c6f1c26dd086bd6f8dd83
#
_entry.id   abe702baf49c6f1c26dd086bd6f8dd83
#
_cell.length_a   1.000
_cell.length_b   1.000
_cell.length_c   1.000
_cell.angle_alpha   90.00
_cell.angle_beta   90.00
_cell.angle_gamma   90.00
#
_symmetry.space_group_name_H-M   'P 1'
#
loop_
_entity.id
_entity.type
_entity.pdbx_description
1 polymer ?
#
loop_
_entity_poly.entity_id
_entity_poly.type
_entity_poly.pdbx_seq_one_letter_code
_entity_poly.pdbx_strand_id
1 'polypeptide(L)'
;MGKRGPMPGTGGRPRKALSEKLADGNPGYKSIKVIPAPSTYEGIDIPKPNDYIKAKQKNGKPLYAEEIYNNTWRWLIECKCDHLFVPAIVEEYAMSFARWIQCEEAISEYGFLAKHPTTGQAITSPYVSMSQSYMKQATQQWSLIYEIVKANCTVNFEGATPYEDAMELLLKSRERRF
;
A
#
# COMPACT_ATOMS: atom_id res chain seq x y z
N MET A 1 -20.53 41.44 3.34
CA MET A 1 -20.32 40.01 3.70
C MET A 1 -19.13 39.50 2.92
N GLY A 2 -17.99 39.28 3.56
CA GLY A 2 -16.77 38.77 2.91
C GLY A 2 -16.97 37.31 2.51
N LYS A 3 -16.67 36.95 1.27
CA LYS A 3 -16.63 35.56 0.80
C LYS A 3 -15.52 34.84 1.58
N ARG A 4 -15.87 33.79 2.32
CA ARG A 4 -14.87 32.91 2.94
C ARG A 4 -13.97 32.34 1.83
N GLY A 5 -12.67 32.51 1.96
CA GLY A 5 -11.68 31.86 1.10
C GLY A 5 -11.79 30.33 1.14
N PRO A 6 -11.14 29.61 0.21
CA PRO A 6 -11.16 28.15 0.22
C PRO A 6 -10.63 27.61 1.55
N MET A 7 -11.22 26.49 2.00
CA MET A 7 -10.78 25.84 3.25
C MET A 7 -9.28 25.53 3.24
N PRO A 8 -8.57 25.70 4.36
CA PRO A 8 -7.16 25.29 4.45
C PRO A 8 -6.99 23.83 4.02
N GLY A 9 -6.10 23.57 3.06
CA GLY A 9 -5.82 22.24 2.54
C GLY A 9 -6.63 21.79 1.33
N THR A 10 -7.63 22.55 0.85
CA THR A 10 -8.47 22.19 -0.30
C THR A 10 -8.12 22.89 -1.61
N GLY A 11 -7.15 23.78 -1.61
CA GLY A 11 -6.75 24.54 -2.80
C GLY A 11 -5.23 24.67 -2.91
N GLY A 12 -4.67 24.23 -4.02
CA GLY A 12 -3.26 24.38 -4.35
C GLY A 12 -2.78 23.29 -5.28
N ARG A 13 -1.75 23.61 -6.07
CA ARG A 13 -1.06 22.61 -6.90
C ARG A 13 -0.44 21.55 -5.99
N PRO A 14 -0.62 20.23 -6.29
CA PRO A 14 0.04 19.16 -5.54
C PRO A 14 1.55 19.41 -5.41
N ARG A 15 2.11 19.05 -4.26
CA ARG A 15 3.54 19.23 -4.02
C ARG A 15 4.34 18.35 -5.00
N LYS A 16 5.31 18.95 -5.68
CA LYS A 16 6.25 18.22 -6.52
C LYS A 16 7.08 17.24 -5.66
N ALA A 17 7.45 16.11 -6.25
CA ALA A 17 8.39 15.18 -5.64
C ALA A 17 9.74 15.87 -5.33
N LEU A 18 10.47 15.36 -4.35
CA LEU A 18 11.75 15.95 -3.96
C LEU A 18 12.77 15.82 -5.10
N SER A 19 12.80 14.67 -5.79
CA SER A 19 13.64 14.43 -6.95
C SER A 19 13.39 15.44 -8.08
N GLU A 20 12.12 15.74 -8.39
CA GLU A 20 11.76 16.76 -9.38
C GLU A 20 12.23 18.16 -8.97
N LYS A 21 12.11 18.50 -7.68
CA LYS A 21 12.57 19.79 -7.17
C LYS A 21 14.08 19.95 -7.26
N LEU A 22 14.81 18.87 -7.01
CA LEU A 22 16.26 18.86 -7.13
C LEU A 22 16.70 18.98 -8.60
N ALA A 23 16.05 18.25 -9.51
CA ALA A 23 16.29 18.33 -10.95
C ALA A 23 15.97 19.73 -11.51
N ASP A 24 14.89 20.37 -11.07
CA ASP A 24 14.50 21.74 -11.44
C ASP A 24 15.40 22.84 -10.81
N GLY A 25 16.42 22.47 -10.02
CA GLY A 25 17.29 23.44 -9.34
C GLY A 25 16.62 24.25 -8.24
N ASN A 26 15.49 23.77 -7.67
CA ASN A 26 14.74 24.41 -6.59
C ASN A 26 14.38 25.91 -6.86
N PRO A 27 13.65 26.23 -7.92
CA PRO A 27 13.40 27.61 -8.37
C PRO A 27 12.67 28.48 -7.35
N GLY A 28 12.15 27.90 -6.28
CA GLY A 28 11.49 28.63 -5.19
C GLY A 28 12.40 28.96 -4.02
N TYR A 29 13.68 28.65 -4.06
CA TYR A 29 14.68 28.88 -3.00
C TYR A 29 14.26 28.43 -1.59
N LYS A 30 13.31 27.50 -1.49
CA LYS A 30 12.89 26.94 -0.20
C LYS A 30 13.95 25.97 0.31
N SER A 31 14.25 26.04 1.62
CA SER A 31 15.18 25.07 2.21
C SER A 31 14.67 23.65 2.01
N ILE A 32 15.45 22.83 1.32
CA ILE A 32 15.18 21.41 1.13
C ILE A 32 15.91 20.68 2.27
N LYS A 33 15.15 20.11 3.19
CA LYS A 33 15.70 19.23 4.22
C LYS A 33 15.70 17.80 3.65
N VAL A 34 16.87 17.32 3.29
CA VAL A 34 17.08 15.91 2.96
C VAL A 34 17.45 15.21 4.26
N ILE A 35 16.73 14.17 4.62
CA ILE A 35 17.08 13.30 5.74
C ILE A 35 18.20 12.39 5.22
N PRO A 36 19.44 12.49 5.75
CA PRO A 36 20.54 11.65 5.28
C PRO A 36 20.23 10.18 5.61
N ALA A 37 20.42 9.31 4.62
CA ALA A 37 20.40 7.88 4.88
C ALA A 37 21.58 7.54 5.80
N PRO A 38 21.40 6.65 6.79
CA PRO A 38 22.49 6.20 7.63
C PRO A 38 23.59 5.56 6.76
N SER A 39 24.83 5.89 7.04
CA SER A 39 26.01 5.52 6.24
C SER A 39 26.39 4.03 6.26
N THR A 40 25.61 3.19 6.97
CA THR A 40 25.97 1.81 7.27
C THR A 40 24.81 0.86 7.01
N TYR A 41 24.45 0.66 5.75
CA TYR A 41 23.72 -0.55 5.35
C TYR A 41 24.53 -1.28 4.29
N GLU A 42 25.51 -2.06 4.73
CA GLU A 42 26.12 -3.12 3.94
C GLU A 42 25.17 -4.34 4.05
N GLY A 43 24.30 -4.48 3.06
CA GLY A 43 23.37 -5.61 2.95
C GLY A 43 21.89 -5.17 2.88
N ILE A 44 21.12 -5.92 2.10
CA ILE A 44 19.66 -5.74 2.04
C ILE A 44 19.07 -6.42 3.29
N ASP A 45 19.12 -5.76 4.43
CA ASP A 45 18.53 -6.26 5.67
C ASP A 45 17.05 -5.82 5.74
N ILE A 46 16.19 -6.66 5.15
CA ILE A 46 14.74 -6.51 5.31
C ILE A 46 14.39 -6.86 6.76
N PRO A 47 13.74 -5.95 7.52
CA PRO A 47 13.33 -6.26 8.88
C PRO A 47 12.46 -7.52 8.93
N LYS A 48 12.74 -8.41 9.87
CA LYS A 48 11.97 -9.64 10.02
C LYS A 48 10.53 -9.31 10.40
N PRO A 49 9.53 -9.73 9.58
CA PRO A 49 8.13 -9.48 9.89
C PRO A 49 7.68 -10.32 11.11
N ASN A 50 6.65 -9.85 11.77
CA ASN A 50 5.98 -10.61 12.82
C ASN A 50 5.33 -11.89 12.28
N ASP A 51 5.19 -12.91 13.13
CA ASP A 51 4.72 -14.25 12.70
C ASP A 51 3.31 -14.25 12.11
N TYR A 52 2.44 -13.30 12.49
CA TYR A 52 1.09 -13.20 11.91
C TYR A 52 1.07 -12.89 10.42
N ILE A 53 2.13 -12.25 9.88
CA ILE A 53 2.28 -12.01 8.43
C ILE A 53 2.42 -13.32 7.64
N LYS A 54 2.99 -14.36 8.28
CA LYS A 54 3.19 -15.69 7.68
C LYS A 54 1.97 -16.60 7.81
N ALA A 55 0.86 -16.09 8.35
CA ALA A 55 -0.35 -16.86 8.54
C ALA A 55 -0.87 -17.44 7.22
N LYS A 56 -1.32 -18.69 7.28
CA LYS A 56 -1.98 -19.35 6.16
C LYS A 56 -3.49 -19.19 6.28
N GLN A 57 -4.16 -19.22 5.14
CA GLN A 57 -5.62 -19.29 5.11
C GLN A 57 -6.10 -20.64 5.68
N LYS A 58 -7.36 -20.72 6.13
CA LYS A 58 -7.96 -21.95 6.65
C LYS A 58 -7.91 -23.12 5.64
N ASN A 59 -7.94 -22.83 4.35
CA ASN A 59 -7.82 -23.80 3.26
C ASN A 59 -6.36 -24.19 2.93
N GLY A 60 -5.38 -23.74 3.72
CA GLY A 60 -3.96 -24.01 3.53
C GLY A 60 -3.26 -23.17 2.46
N LYS A 61 -3.98 -22.32 1.72
CA LYS A 61 -3.40 -21.41 0.74
C LYS A 61 -2.57 -20.32 1.42
N PRO A 62 -1.50 -19.82 0.77
CA PRO A 62 -0.75 -18.68 1.30
C PRO A 62 -1.62 -17.43 1.35
N LEU A 63 -1.34 -16.53 2.30
CA LEU A 63 -2.05 -15.25 2.42
C LEU A 63 -1.42 -14.14 1.58
N TYR A 64 -0.26 -14.35 0.99
CA TYR A 64 0.55 -13.38 0.23
C TYR A 64 1.07 -12.16 1.03
N ALA A 65 0.76 -12.04 2.32
CA ALA A 65 1.17 -10.88 3.12
C ALA A 65 2.70 -10.77 3.25
N GLU A 66 3.41 -11.89 3.40
CA GLU A 66 4.88 -11.91 3.47
C GLU A 66 5.53 -11.47 2.14
N GLU A 67 4.96 -11.86 1.02
CA GLU A 67 5.44 -11.45 -0.30
C GLU A 67 5.27 -9.95 -0.52
N ILE A 68 4.08 -9.41 -0.21
CA ILE A 68 3.79 -7.97 -0.31
C ILE A 68 4.70 -7.17 0.63
N TYR A 69 4.90 -7.66 1.86
CA TYR A 69 5.81 -7.05 2.83
C TYR A 69 7.24 -6.95 2.29
N ASN A 70 7.79 -8.06 1.81
CA ASN A 70 9.16 -8.11 1.30
C ASN A 70 9.33 -7.23 0.06
N ASN A 71 8.37 -7.22 -0.86
CA ASN A 71 8.42 -6.39 -2.07
C ASN A 71 8.37 -4.89 -1.72
N THR A 72 7.54 -4.52 -0.74
CA THR A 72 7.47 -3.14 -0.26
C THR A 72 8.80 -2.69 0.35
N TRP A 73 9.43 -3.54 1.18
CA TRP A 73 10.74 -3.21 1.76
C TRP A 73 11.84 -3.10 0.71
N ARG A 74 11.88 -4.00 -0.28
CA ARG A 74 12.85 -3.89 -1.39
C ARG A 74 12.73 -2.56 -2.09
N TRP A 75 11.50 -2.15 -2.42
CA TRP A 75 11.24 -0.86 -3.04
C TRP A 75 11.66 0.32 -2.16
N LEU A 76 11.40 0.28 -0.85
CA LEU A 76 11.82 1.32 0.08
C LEU A 76 13.34 1.44 0.16
N ILE A 77 14.06 0.32 0.15
CA ILE A 77 15.52 0.27 0.12
C ILE A 77 16.06 0.85 -1.19
N GLU A 78 15.49 0.48 -2.34
CA GLU A 78 15.86 1.04 -3.64
C GLU A 78 15.65 2.56 -3.69
N CYS A 79 14.57 3.05 -3.08
CA CYS A 79 14.30 4.47 -2.91
C CYS A 79 15.18 5.15 -1.85
N LYS A 80 15.99 4.39 -1.10
CA LYS A 80 16.79 4.87 0.06
C LYS A 80 15.95 5.54 1.14
N CYS A 81 14.73 5.07 1.33
CA CYS A 81 13.74 5.61 2.27
C CYS A 81 13.36 4.63 3.38
N ASP A 82 13.97 3.45 3.44
CA ASP A 82 13.73 2.38 4.42
C ASP A 82 13.83 2.86 5.87
N HIS A 83 14.82 3.70 6.17
CA HIS A 83 15.07 4.28 7.51
C HIS A 83 13.95 5.22 8.01
N LEU A 84 13.01 5.61 7.15
CA LEU A 84 11.87 6.47 7.51
C LEU A 84 10.67 5.68 8.01
N PHE A 85 10.69 4.37 7.88
CA PHE A 85 9.56 3.52 8.17
C PHE A 85 9.82 2.56 9.33
N VAL A 86 8.80 2.38 10.16
CA VAL A 86 8.75 1.31 11.15
C VAL A 86 8.11 0.06 10.51
N PRO A 87 8.61 -1.15 10.80
CA PRO A 87 8.07 -2.39 10.23
C PRO A 87 6.56 -2.53 10.35
N ALA A 88 5.98 -2.09 11.46
CA ALA A 88 4.54 -2.18 11.72
C ALA A 88 3.68 -1.52 10.64
N ILE A 89 4.10 -0.39 10.08
CA ILE A 89 3.33 0.32 9.02
C ILE A 89 3.29 -0.51 7.74
N VAL A 90 4.42 -1.13 7.37
CA VAL A 90 4.51 -1.98 6.17
C VAL A 90 3.77 -3.31 6.39
N GLU A 91 3.80 -3.84 7.61
CA GLU A 91 3.02 -5.04 7.99
C GLU A 91 1.52 -4.78 7.88
N GLU A 92 1.06 -3.62 8.37
CA GLU A 92 -0.35 -3.23 8.32
C GLU A 92 -0.84 -3.08 6.88
N TYR A 93 -0.04 -2.45 6.02
CA TYR A 93 -0.30 -2.37 4.58
C TYR A 93 -0.37 -3.76 3.95
N ALA A 94 0.65 -4.59 4.16
CA ALA A 94 0.75 -5.93 3.58
C ALA A 94 -0.42 -6.84 4.00
N MET A 95 -0.80 -6.79 5.28
CA MET A 95 -1.92 -7.56 5.79
C MET A 95 -3.26 -7.08 5.22
N SER A 96 -3.50 -5.78 5.17
CA SER A 96 -4.73 -5.21 4.63
C SER A 96 -4.91 -5.59 3.15
N PHE A 97 -3.83 -5.50 2.36
CA PHE A 97 -3.85 -5.88 0.96
C PHE A 97 -4.07 -7.38 0.76
N ALA A 98 -3.37 -8.21 1.53
CA ALA A 98 -3.53 -9.67 1.47
C ALA A 98 -4.95 -10.12 1.85
N ARG A 99 -5.57 -9.48 2.85
CA ARG A 99 -6.97 -9.74 3.23
C ARG A 99 -7.94 -9.27 2.15
N TRP A 100 -7.65 -8.19 1.46
CA TRP A 100 -8.44 -7.79 0.30
C TRP A 100 -8.42 -8.86 -0.79
N ILE A 101 -7.23 -9.36 -1.18
CA ILE A 101 -7.09 -10.46 -2.15
C ILE A 101 -7.91 -11.68 -1.70
N GLN A 102 -7.81 -12.06 -0.42
CA GLN A 102 -8.58 -13.18 0.14
C GLN A 102 -10.10 -12.98 0.02
N CYS A 103 -10.59 -11.77 0.27
CA CYS A 103 -12.02 -11.45 0.11
C CYS A 103 -12.46 -11.53 -1.35
N GLU A 104 -11.65 -11.04 -2.28
CA GLU A 104 -11.91 -11.12 -3.73
C GLU A 104 -11.92 -12.58 -4.22
N GLU A 105 -11.03 -13.41 -3.68
CA GLU A 105 -11.07 -14.86 -3.93
C GLU A 105 -12.37 -15.49 -3.43
N ALA A 106 -12.80 -15.14 -2.22
CA ALA A 106 -14.05 -15.66 -1.65
C ALA A 106 -15.28 -15.16 -2.43
N ILE A 107 -15.30 -13.91 -2.87
CA ILE A 107 -16.38 -13.38 -3.72
C ILE A 107 -16.44 -14.14 -5.06
N SER A 108 -15.28 -14.44 -5.65
CA SER A 108 -15.21 -15.21 -6.90
C SER A 108 -15.67 -16.66 -6.74
N GLU A 109 -15.49 -17.25 -5.56
CA GLU A 109 -15.88 -18.61 -5.24
C GLU A 109 -17.35 -18.72 -4.83
N TYR A 110 -17.82 -17.83 -3.95
CA TYR A 110 -19.16 -17.91 -3.35
C TYR A 110 -20.18 -16.94 -3.96
N GLY A 111 -19.73 -15.97 -4.77
CA GLY A 111 -20.57 -14.97 -5.41
C GLY A 111 -20.87 -13.75 -4.53
N PHE A 112 -21.54 -12.77 -5.16
CA PHE A 112 -21.93 -11.51 -4.52
C PHE A 112 -23.13 -11.63 -3.57
N LEU A 113 -23.94 -12.67 -3.75
CA LEU A 113 -25.17 -12.91 -2.98
C LEU A 113 -25.01 -14.12 -2.06
N ALA A 114 -25.47 -13.95 -0.84
CA ALA A 114 -25.60 -15.02 0.16
C ALA A 114 -27.07 -15.19 0.52
N LYS A 115 -27.44 -16.35 1.11
CA LYS A 115 -28.78 -16.56 1.68
C LYS A 115 -28.79 -16.16 3.14
N HIS A 116 -29.77 -15.37 3.53
CA HIS A 116 -29.98 -15.04 4.93
C HIS A 116 -30.31 -16.32 5.72
N PRO A 117 -29.62 -16.61 6.84
CA PRO A 117 -29.74 -17.90 7.53
C PRO A 117 -31.13 -18.20 8.06
N THR A 118 -31.92 -17.15 8.39
CA THR A 118 -33.26 -17.31 8.98
C THR A 118 -34.38 -17.16 7.95
N THR A 119 -34.29 -16.19 7.04
CA THR A 119 -35.37 -15.86 6.10
C THR A 119 -35.19 -16.50 4.72
N GLY A 120 -33.99 -17.00 4.41
CA GLY A 120 -33.68 -17.55 3.10
C GLY A 120 -33.60 -16.53 1.95
N GLN A 121 -33.87 -15.26 2.24
CA GLN A 121 -33.79 -14.18 1.23
C GLN A 121 -32.35 -13.94 0.78
N ALA A 122 -32.21 -13.46 -0.45
CA ALA A 122 -30.89 -13.08 -0.98
C ALA A 122 -30.43 -11.78 -0.28
N ILE A 123 -29.21 -11.82 0.27
CA ILE A 123 -28.52 -10.69 0.88
C ILE A 123 -27.15 -10.52 0.22
N THR A 124 -26.58 -9.33 0.34
CA THR A 124 -25.19 -9.11 -0.09
C THR A 124 -24.25 -9.98 0.73
N SER A 125 -23.33 -10.67 0.07
CA SER A 125 -22.31 -11.48 0.74
C SER A 125 -21.49 -10.62 1.71
N PRO A 126 -21.22 -11.07 2.94
CA PRO A 126 -20.35 -10.36 3.89
C PRO A 126 -18.96 -10.04 3.33
N TYR A 127 -18.46 -10.88 2.43
CA TYR A 127 -17.15 -10.68 1.80
C TYR A 127 -17.08 -9.40 0.99
N VAL A 128 -18.20 -8.91 0.42
CA VAL A 128 -18.22 -7.66 -0.36
C VAL A 128 -17.91 -6.44 0.53
N SER A 129 -18.53 -6.34 1.68
CA SER A 129 -18.26 -5.23 2.61
C SER A 129 -16.87 -5.31 3.23
N MET A 130 -16.39 -6.51 3.52
CA MET A 130 -15.03 -6.74 4.01
C MET A 130 -13.98 -6.37 2.95
N SER A 131 -14.18 -6.76 1.70
CA SER A 131 -13.32 -6.41 0.57
C SER A 131 -13.19 -4.90 0.44
N GLN A 132 -14.31 -4.16 0.42
CA GLN A 132 -14.30 -2.70 0.34
C GLN A 132 -13.55 -2.05 1.51
N SER A 133 -13.72 -2.58 2.73
CA SER A 133 -13.02 -2.07 3.92
C SER A 133 -11.51 -2.29 3.82
N TYR A 134 -11.06 -3.48 3.48
CA TYR A 134 -9.64 -3.78 3.36
C TYR A 134 -8.98 -3.05 2.19
N MET A 135 -9.65 -2.93 1.04
CA MET A 135 -9.19 -2.13 -0.09
C MET A 135 -8.99 -0.67 0.32
N LYS A 136 -9.95 -0.08 1.05
CA LYS A 136 -9.84 1.30 1.54
C LYS A 136 -8.66 1.46 2.50
N GLN A 137 -8.49 0.54 3.46
CA GLN A 137 -7.35 0.55 4.39
C GLN A 137 -6.02 0.43 3.64
N ALA A 138 -5.89 -0.54 2.74
CA ALA A 138 -4.67 -0.73 1.96
C ALA A 138 -4.32 0.51 1.13
N THR A 139 -5.30 1.12 0.47
CA THR A 139 -5.09 2.34 -0.32
C THR A 139 -4.68 3.53 0.55
N GLN A 140 -5.28 3.68 1.74
CA GLN A 140 -4.90 4.75 2.67
C GLN A 140 -3.48 4.59 3.18
N GLN A 141 -3.09 3.38 3.59
CA GLN A 141 -1.75 3.07 4.08
C GLN A 141 -0.71 3.24 2.97
N TRP A 142 -1.01 2.74 1.77
CA TRP A 142 -0.15 2.96 0.61
C TRP A 142 0.04 4.45 0.31
N SER A 143 -1.03 5.24 0.34
CA SER A 143 -0.94 6.68 0.10
C SER A 143 -0.03 7.37 1.12
N LEU A 144 -0.08 6.98 2.40
CA LEU A 144 0.82 7.50 3.44
C LEU A 144 2.28 7.12 3.15
N ILE A 145 2.54 5.85 2.81
CA ILE A 145 3.87 5.36 2.46
C ILE A 145 4.41 6.15 1.25
N TYR A 146 3.60 6.23 0.19
CA TYR A 146 3.98 6.90 -1.05
C TYR A 146 4.25 8.40 -0.87
N GLU A 147 3.44 9.11 -0.08
CA GLU A 147 3.64 10.54 0.20
C GLU A 147 4.95 10.78 0.97
N ILE A 148 5.31 9.92 1.92
CA ILE A 148 6.58 10.00 2.66
C ILE A 148 7.75 9.78 1.69
N VAL A 149 7.69 8.73 0.86
CA VAL A 149 8.74 8.45 -0.13
C VAL A 149 8.84 9.61 -1.12
N LYS A 150 7.73 10.06 -1.69
CA LYS A 150 7.70 11.20 -2.62
C LYS A 150 8.30 12.47 -2.04
N ALA A 151 8.12 12.70 -0.74
CA ALA A 151 8.66 13.88 -0.07
C ALA A 151 10.17 13.79 0.23
N ASN A 152 10.73 12.59 0.35
CA ASN A 152 12.09 12.35 0.84
C ASN A 152 13.01 11.64 -0.17
N CYS A 153 12.46 10.91 -1.14
CA CYS A 153 13.25 10.19 -2.12
C CYS A 153 14.01 11.15 -3.04
N THR A 154 15.33 10.98 -3.10
CA THR A 154 16.21 11.75 -3.98
C THR A 154 16.50 11.03 -5.30
N VAL A 155 16.12 9.75 -5.40
CA VAL A 155 16.35 8.89 -6.56
C VAL A 155 15.10 8.91 -7.44
N ASN A 156 15.28 9.04 -8.75
CA ASN A 156 14.19 8.80 -9.70
C ASN A 156 14.01 7.29 -9.84
N PHE A 157 12.88 6.79 -9.37
CA PHE A 157 12.50 5.39 -9.52
C PHE A 157 11.65 5.23 -10.80
N GLU A 158 12.14 4.44 -11.75
CA GLU A 158 11.47 4.17 -13.03
C GLU A 158 10.80 2.78 -13.10
N GLY A 159 10.69 2.08 -11.97
CA GLY A 159 10.09 0.75 -11.87
C GLY A 159 8.62 0.76 -11.46
N ALA A 160 7.98 -0.42 -11.51
CA ALA A 160 6.65 -0.62 -10.95
C ALA A 160 6.67 -0.43 -9.43
N THR A 161 5.61 0.17 -8.89
CA THR A 161 5.49 0.34 -7.44
C THR A 161 4.97 -0.95 -6.80
N PRO A 162 5.25 -1.23 -5.52
CA PRO A 162 4.71 -2.40 -4.81
C PRO A 162 3.17 -2.50 -4.82
N TYR A 163 2.48 -1.37 -4.98
CA TYR A 163 1.03 -1.36 -5.13
C TYR A 163 0.60 -1.94 -6.49
N GLU A 164 1.33 -1.60 -7.55
CA GLU A 164 1.11 -2.15 -8.89
C GLU A 164 1.44 -3.63 -8.94
N ASP A 165 2.55 -4.07 -8.32
CA ASP A 165 2.92 -5.48 -8.18
C ASP A 165 1.86 -6.27 -7.41
N ALA A 166 1.32 -5.71 -6.34
CA ALA A 166 0.28 -6.34 -5.55
C ALA A 166 -1.05 -6.42 -6.32
N MET A 167 -1.36 -5.42 -7.15
CA MET A 167 -2.50 -5.47 -8.09
C MET A 167 -2.30 -6.55 -9.15
N GLU A 168 -1.08 -6.74 -9.64
CA GLU A 168 -0.76 -7.84 -10.56
C GLU A 168 -0.93 -9.22 -9.92
N LEU A 169 -0.56 -9.38 -8.66
CA LEU A 169 -0.83 -10.60 -7.89
C LEU A 169 -2.32 -10.93 -7.83
N LEU A 170 -3.17 -9.90 -7.65
CA LEU A 170 -4.63 -10.09 -7.68
C LEU A 170 -5.10 -10.60 -9.05
N LEU A 171 -4.60 -10.03 -10.14
CA LEU A 171 -4.94 -10.46 -11.50
C LEU A 171 -4.48 -11.89 -11.75
N LYS A 172 -3.25 -12.24 -11.41
CA LYS A 172 -2.70 -13.59 -11.53
C LYS A 172 -3.46 -14.63 -10.70
N SER A 173 -3.99 -14.24 -9.54
CA SER A 173 -4.81 -15.13 -8.71
C SER A 173 -6.13 -15.51 -9.38
N ARG A 174 -6.67 -14.63 -10.23
CA ARG A 174 -7.87 -14.87 -11.03
C ARG A 174 -7.62 -15.74 -12.25
N GLU A 175 -6.50 -15.56 -12.95
CA GLU A 175 -6.15 -16.34 -14.15
C GLU A 175 -5.92 -17.83 -13.87
N ARG A 176 -5.43 -18.20 -12.69
CA ARG A 176 -5.22 -19.60 -12.29
C ARG A 176 -6.50 -20.40 -12.04
N ARG A 177 -7.67 -19.78 -12.20
CA ARG A 177 -8.98 -20.42 -11.97
C ARG A 177 -9.73 -20.81 -13.25
N PHE A 178 -9.19 -20.48 -14.40
CA PHE A 178 -9.65 -20.89 -15.71
C PHE A 178 -8.62 -21.83 -16.36
#